data_c82ce924cb646667a93ce42157a830ce
#
_entry.id   c82ce924cb646667a93ce42157a830ce
#
_cell.length_a   1.000
_cell.length_b   1.000
_cell.length_c   1.000
_cell.angle_alpha   90.00
_cell.angle_beta   90.00
_cell.angle_gamma   90.00
#
_symmetry.space_group_name_H-M   'P 1'
#
loop_
_entity.id
_entity.type
_entity.pdbx_description
1 polymer ?
#
loop_
_entity_poly.entity_id
_entity_poly.type
_entity_poly.pdbx_seq_one_letter_code
_entity_poly.pdbx_strand_id
1 'polypeptide(L)'
;MSTQALFTAAAPAARTRRAAMRPRLRVLAAGLAAALSFGLMASASAQTVMRINISIGKDSHQGVAIDEFAKVVNERSAGRYKVETFYAGSLGGERESIESVQLGTQALTLTSTGPVPNFVPDARILDIPFLFRDKLHARAVLDGAIGQEMAKKFEPKGFKVLAWMDNGVRHMTNSKRDVNLPDDLKGLKMRTMENPVHVAAYKALGIVTTPMAFPEVFTALQQGTVDGQENPLSVIMAAKFDQVQKHVSLTGHVFSPALIMMNKAMFDKLGADDQKLLIDAAKASALVNRARVDADDAKGVEYLRSKGVTVIDNIDKAKFAAKMAPVLADFEKQFGKDNIDRIRNVK
;
A
#
# COMPACT_ATOMS: atom_id res chain seq x y z
N MET A 1 -14.72 94.65 23.24
CA MET A 1 -16.04 95.05 23.80
C MET A 1 -16.61 93.81 24.52
N SER A 2 -16.77 94.05 25.83
CA SER A 2 -17.71 93.55 26.85
C SER A 2 -17.71 92.02 27.05
N THR A 3 -17.06 91.63 28.12
CA THR A 3 -17.53 91.48 29.52
C THR A 3 -18.88 90.77 29.66
N GLN A 4 -18.87 89.60 30.30
CA GLN A 4 -19.44 89.42 31.66
C GLN A 4 -19.27 88.00 32.16
N ALA A 5 -18.74 87.94 33.36
CA ALA A 5 -18.72 86.78 34.24
C ALA A 5 -20.08 86.61 34.94
N LEU A 6 -20.37 85.42 35.47
CA LEU A 6 -21.09 85.23 36.77
C LEU A 6 -21.14 83.76 37.19
N PHE A 7 -20.45 83.47 38.23
CA PHE A 7 -20.88 82.83 39.49
C PHE A 7 -21.55 81.48 39.54
N THR A 8 -20.79 80.50 40.02
CA THR A 8 -20.92 79.65 41.24
C THR A 8 -22.18 78.81 41.42
N ALA A 9 -21.93 77.55 41.66
CA ALA A 9 -22.41 76.82 42.82
C ALA A 9 -21.73 75.44 42.92
N ALA A 10 -21.00 75.26 44.02
CA ALA A 10 -20.41 73.98 44.40
C ALA A 10 -21.51 73.10 45.04
N ALA A 11 -21.60 71.84 44.62
CA ALA A 11 -22.34 70.77 45.28
C ALA A 11 -21.36 69.73 45.88
N PRO A 12 -21.64 69.09 47.01
CA PRO A 12 -20.68 68.34 47.76
C PRO A 12 -20.37 66.94 47.22
N ALA A 13 -19.10 66.55 47.28
CA ALA A 13 -18.59 65.28 46.94
C ALA A 13 -19.18 64.11 47.76
N ALA A 14 -19.91 63.24 47.17
CA ALA A 14 -20.31 61.94 47.75
C ALA A 14 -19.08 61.01 47.82
N ARG A 15 -18.56 60.84 49.05
CA ARG A 15 -17.53 59.82 49.34
C ARG A 15 -18.12 58.43 49.23
N THR A 16 -17.94 57.74 48.10
CA THR A 16 -18.16 56.30 47.98
C THR A 16 -17.06 55.56 48.77
N ARG A 17 -17.46 54.98 49.88
CA ARG A 17 -16.62 54.04 50.66
C ARG A 17 -16.34 52.80 49.79
N ARG A 18 -15.14 52.71 49.21
CA ARG A 18 -14.62 51.45 48.67
C ARG A 18 -14.39 50.45 49.80
N ALA A 19 -15.24 49.44 49.91
CA ALA A 19 -15.02 48.35 50.86
C ALA A 19 -13.71 47.63 50.45
N ALA A 20 -12.69 47.78 51.25
CA ALA A 20 -11.42 47.07 51.09
C ALA A 20 -11.62 45.58 51.38
N MET A 21 -11.63 44.80 50.38
CA MET A 21 -11.71 43.30 50.46
C MET A 21 -10.45 42.83 51.22
N ARG A 22 -10.64 42.11 52.34
CA ARG A 22 -9.57 41.63 53.23
C ARG A 22 -8.53 40.81 52.43
N PRO A 23 -7.21 41.01 52.70
CA PRO A 23 -6.13 40.38 51.87
C PRO A 23 -6.17 38.86 51.83
N ARG A 24 -6.74 38.19 52.84
CA ARG A 24 -6.88 36.73 52.90
C ARG A 24 -7.82 36.15 51.83
N LEU A 25 -8.84 36.89 51.37
CA LEU A 25 -9.72 36.43 50.30
C LEU A 25 -9.08 36.56 48.90
N ARG A 26 -8.15 37.47 48.69
CA ARG A 26 -7.41 37.67 47.43
C ARG A 26 -6.40 36.51 47.18
N VAL A 27 -5.77 36.00 48.24
CA VAL A 27 -4.82 34.90 48.14
C VAL A 27 -5.54 33.57 47.82
N LEU A 28 -6.72 33.34 48.41
CA LEU A 28 -7.53 32.15 48.10
C LEU A 28 -8.09 32.17 46.67
N ALA A 29 -8.53 33.31 46.15
CA ALA A 29 -9.03 33.46 44.81
C ALA A 29 -7.91 33.32 43.76
N ALA A 30 -6.70 33.81 44.02
CA ALA A 30 -5.53 33.65 43.16
C ALA A 30 -5.00 32.22 43.15
N GLY A 31 -5.06 31.50 44.28
CA GLY A 31 -4.69 30.08 44.37
C GLY A 31 -5.64 29.17 43.59
N LEU A 32 -6.95 29.43 43.62
CA LEU A 32 -7.96 28.64 42.86
C LEU A 32 -7.87 28.90 41.35
N ALA A 33 -7.58 30.14 40.94
CA ALA A 33 -7.37 30.49 39.53
C ALA A 33 -6.08 29.86 38.98
N ALA A 34 -5.00 29.77 39.74
CA ALA A 34 -3.77 29.12 39.37
C ALA A 34 -3.93 27.58 39.28
N ALA A 35 -4.69 26.95 40.19
CA ALA A 35 -4.97 25.54 40.19
C ALA A 35 -5.87 25.12 39.00
N LEU A 36 -6.84 25.95 38.60
CA LEU A 36 -7.66 25.75 37.41
C LEU A 36 -6.88 25.94 36.09
N SER A 37 -5.86 26.82 36.08
CA SER A 37 -4.99 27.05 34.94
C SER A 37 -4.00 25.89 34.71
N PHE A 38 -3.57 25.20 35.76
CA PHE A 38 -2.70 24.03 35.69
C PHE A 38 -3.45 22.75 35.28
N GLY A 39 -4.77 22.65 35.55
CA GLY A 39 -5.60 21.50 35.16
C GLY A 39 -5.98 21.45 33.66
N LEU A 40 -5.75 22.54 32.91
CA LEU A 40 -6.08 22.67 31.50
C LEU A 40 -4.87 22.54 30.55
N MET A 41 -3.69 22.25 31.07
CA MET A 41 -2.62 21.70 30.25
C MET A 41 -2.92 20.20 29.97
N ALA A 42 -4.04 19.94 29.29
CA ALA A 42 -4.19 18.69 28.55
C ALA A 42 -2.91 18.58 27.71
N SER A 43 -2.07 17.59 28.01
CA SER A 43 -0.88 17.29 27.25
C SER A 43 -1.29 17.25 25.80
N ALA A 44 -0.99 18.30 25.04
CA ALA A 44 -1.06 18.26 23.59
C ALA A 44 -0.04 17.21 23.18
N SER A 45 -0.47 15.93 23.20
CA SER A 45 0.34 14.85 22.65
C SER A 45 0.63 15.25 21.22
N ALA A 46 1.89 15.48 20.91
CA ALA A 46 2.29 15.83 19.55
C ALA A 46 1.75 14.74 18.62
N GLN A 47 0.99 15.13 17.59
CA GLN A 47 0.45 14.24 16.60
C GLN A 47 1.58 13.44 15.95
N THR A 48 1.49 12.10 16.00
CA THR A 48 2.47 11.24 15.36
C THR A 48 2.18 11.13 13.87
N VAL A 49 3.13 11.57 13.05
CA VAL A 49 3.03 11.44 11.58
C VAL A 49 3.51 10.06 11.15
N MET A 50 2.68 9.34 10.40
CA MET A 50 2.98 8.05 9.79
C MET A 50 2.97 8.19 8.28
N ARG A 51 4.11 7.94 7.61
CA ARG A 51 4.20 7.98 6.16
C ARG A 51 3.93 6.62 5.56
N ILE A 52 3.08 6.58 4.52
CA ILE A 52 2.81 5.40 3.70
C ILE A 52 3.11 5.71 2.23
N ASN A 53 3.89 4.87 1.57
CA ASN A 53 4.29 5.03 0.16
C ASN A 53 3.83 3.86 -0.69
N ILE A 54 3.56 4.16 -1.97
CA ILE A 54 3.32 3.19 -3.05
C ILE A 54 4.10 3.58 -4.31
N SER A 55 4.43 2.59 -5.12
CA SER A 55 5.21 2.82 -6.36
C SER A 55 4.37 3.22 -7.57
N ILE A 56 3.04 3.11 -7.48
CA ILE A 56 2.09 3.41 -8.55
C ILE A 56 1.32 4.71 -8.25
N GLY A 57 0.65 5.28 -9.25
CA GLY A 57 -0.07 6.55 -9.13
C GLY A 57 -1.27 6.52 -8.18
N LYS A 58 -1.72 7.71 -7.77
CA LYS A 58 -2.83 7.93 -6.84
C LYS A 58 -4.13 7.26 -7.27
N ASP A 59 -4.48 7.33 -8.55
CA ASP A 59 -5.75 6.82 -9.08
C ASP A 59 -5.75 5.30 -9.29
N SER A 60 -4.70 4.58 -8.83
CA SER A 60 -4.59 3.13 -8.89
C SER A 60 -5.36 2.42 -7.78
N HIS A 61 -5.48 1.10 -7.90
CA HIS A 61 -6.04 0.23 -6.86
C HIS A 61 -5.28 0.31 -5.52
N GLN A 62 -3.97 0.56 -5.56
CA GLN A 62 -3.17 0.80 -4.35
C GLN A 62 -3.36 2.23 -3.82
N GLY A 63 -3.49 3.22 -4.71
CA GLY A 63 -3.68 4.63 -4.32
C GLY A 63 -4.98 4.83 -3.56
N VAL A 64 -6.11 4.34 -4.08
CA VAL A 64 -7.40 4.43 -3.37
C VAL A 64 -7.38 3.66 -2.05
N ALA A 65 -6.59 2.58 -1.96
CA ALA A 65 -6.44 1.80 -0.74
C ALA A 65 -5.70 2.58 0.36
N ILE A 66 -4.55 3.21 0.05
CA ILE A 66 -3.82 3.99 1.07
C ILE A 66 -4.57 5.26 1.45
N ASP A 67 -5.38 5.85 0.55
CA ASP A 67 -6.25 6.97 0.88
C ASP A 67 -7.34 6.57 1.87
N GLU A 68 -7.98 5.41 1.69
CA GLU A 68 -8.95 4.91 2.67
C GLU A 68 -8.30 4.56 4.01
N PHE A 69 -7.10 3.94 3.99
CA PHE A 69 -6.35 3.68 5.20
C PHE A 69 -6.06 4.99 5.97
N ALA A 70 -5.53 5.99 5.27
CA ALA A 70 -5.22 7.28 5.86
C ALA A 70 -6.46 7.98 6.41
N LYS A 71 -7.56 7.98 5.67
CA LYS A 71 -8.84 8.54 6.08
C LYS A 71 -9.32 7.91 7.39
N VAL A 72 -9.42 6.57 7.45
CA VAL A 72 -9.92 5.86 8.64
C VAL A 72 -9.05 6.14 9.87
N VAL A 73 -7.71 6.10 9.72
CA VAL A 73 -6.78 6.37 10.83
C VAL A 73 -6.88 7.82 11.27
N ASN A 74 -6.85 8.78 10.34
CA ASN A 74 -6.91 10.20 10.66
C ASN A 74 -8.22 10.58 11.37
N GLU A 75 -9.36 10.04 10.92
CA GLU A 75 -10.67 10.31 11.51
C GLU A 75 -10.84 9.65 12.88
N ARG A 76 -10.40 8.39 13.05
CA ARG A 76 -10.68 7.61 14.27
C ARG A 76 -9.61 7.70 15.34
N SER A 77 -8.45 8.27 15.05
CA SER A 77 -7.36 8.40 16.02
C SER A 77 -7.55 9.57 17.02
N ALA A 78 -8.61 10.37 16.88
CA ALA A 78 -8.84 11.56 17.70
C ALA A 78 -7.62 12.50 17.72
N GLY A 79 -6.96 12.70 16.59
CA GLY A 79 -5.80 13.57 16.41
C GLY A 79 -4.46 12.98 16.88
N ARG A 80 -4.41 11.75 17.40
CA ARG A 80 -3.14 11.13 17.83
C ARG A 80 -2.22 10.81 16.65
N TYR A 81 -2.78 10.43 15.51
CA TYR A 81 -2.03 10.05 14.30
C TYR A 81 -2.44 10.90 13.11
N LYS A 82 -1.46 11.14 12.22
CA LYS A 82 -1.66 11.67 10.88
C LYS A 82 -0.96 10.76 9.90
N VAL A 83 -1.72 10.07 9.06
CA VAL A 83 -1.16 9.29 7.95
C VAL A 83 -1.01 10.22 6.74
N GLU A 84 0.22 10.30 6.22
CA GLU A 84 0.56 11.03 5.00
C GLU A 84 0.83 10.02 3.88
N THR A 85 0.12 10.18 2.76
CA THR A 85 0.15 9.27 1.61
C THR A 85 1.09 9.78 0.53
N PHE A 86 1.94 8.90 0.02
CA PHE A 86 2.92 9.18 -1.03
C PHE A 86 2.72 8.20 -2.18
N TYR A 87 2.80 8.69 -3.43
CA TYR A 87 2.45 7.95 -4.64
C TYR A 87 3.59 7.98 -5.65
N ALA A 88 3.48 7.12 -6.67
CA ALA A 88 4.38 7.07 -7.81
C ALA A 88 5.87 6.93 -7.43
N GLY A 89 6.15 6.26 -6.32
CA GLY A 89 7.50 6.04 -5.86
C GLY A 89 8.22 7.31 -5.35
N SER A 90 7.47 8.35 -4.92
CA SER A 90 8.07 9.61 -4.45
C SER A 90 8.96 9.49 -3.22
N LEU A 91 8.81 8.39 -2.45
CA LEU A 91 9.73 8.01 -1.36
C LEU A 91 10.56 6.76 -1.70
N GLY A 92 10.73 6.46 -3.00
CA GLY A 92 11.40 5.26 -3.50
C GLY A 92 10.42 4.22 -4.07
N GLY A 93 10.97 3.24 -4.80
CA GLY A 93 10.23 2.09 -5.31
C GLY A 93 9.76 1.15 -4.21
N GLU A 94 9.20 -0.01 -4.60
CA GLU A 94 8.70 -0.99 -3.61
C GLU A 94 9.83 -1.50 -2.71
N ARG A 95 11.00 -1.83 -3.28
CA ARG A 95 12.14 -2.35 -2.54
C ARG A 95 12.66 -1.34 -1.52
N GLU A 96 12.90 -0.10 -1.94
CA GLU A 96 13.37 0.99 -1.08
C GLU A 96 12.36 1.31 0.03
N SER A 97 11.06 1.23 -0.27
CA SER A 97 10.00 1.43 0.72
C SER A 97 9.97 0.30 1.75
N ILE A 98 10.15 -0.96 1.33
CA ILE A 98 10.25 -2.10 2.25
C ILE A 98 11.46 -1.92 3.17
N GLU A 99 12.62 -1.58 2.62
CA GLU A 99 13.85 -1.33 3.39
C GLU A 99 13.65 -0.17 4.38
N SER A 100 13.05 0.94 3.95
CA SER A 100 12.74 2.10 4.80
C SER A 100 11.81 1.73 5.95
N VAL A 101 10.82 0.86 5.71
CA VAL A 101 9.95 0.33 6.78
C VAL A 101 10.73 -0.58 7.72
N GLN A 102 11.60 -1.44 7.20
CA GLN A 102 12.44 -2.31 8.03
C GLN A 102 13.36 -1.52 8.97
N LEU A 103 13.99 -0.47 8.44
CA LEU A 103 14.88 0.41 9.18
C LEU A 103 14.13 1.40 10.12
N GLY A 104 12.82 1.55 9.96
CA GLY A 104 12.00 2.47 10.75
C GLY A 104 12.10 3.94 10.32
N THR A 105 12.67 4.25 9.16
CA THR A 105 12.68 5.61 8.58
C THR A 105 11.34 5.97 7.94
N GLN A 106 10.54 4.97 7.59
CA GLN A 106 9.16 5.06 7.12
C GLN A 106 8.28 4.14 7.98
N ALA A 107 7.08 4.60 8.34
CA ALA A 107 6.20 3.82 9.21
C ALA A 107 5.54 2.65 8.48
N LEU A 108 5.01 2.89 7.27
CA LEU A 108 4.18 1.95 6.52
C LEU A 108 4.53 1.96 5.02
N THR A 109 4.25 0.83 4.36
CA THR A 109 4.17 0.76 2.90
C THR A 109 3.02 -0.16 2.49
N LEU A 110 2.40 0.13 1.32
CA LEU A 110 1.63 -0.86 0.58
C LEU A 110 2.47 -1.28 -0.61
N THR A 111 2.71 -2.56 -0.75
CA THR A 111 3.57 -3.13 -1.80
C THR A 111 2.98 -4.42 -2.33
N SER A 112 3.36 -4.81 -3.56
CA SER A 112 3.15 -6.17 -4.03
C SER A 112 4.09 -7.16 -3.33
N THR A 113 3.81 -8.46 -3.41
CA THR A 113 4.73 -9.50 -2.93
C THR A 113 6.02 -9.58 -3.74
N GLY A 114 6.09 -8.96 -4.93
CA GLY A 114 7.22 -9.06 -5.86
C GLY A 114 8.60 -8.91 -5.20
N PRO A 115 8.96 -7.76 -4.60
CA PRO A 115 10.27 -7.57 -3.99
C PRO A 115 10.37 -8.11 -2.55
N VAL A 116 9.24 -8.48 -1.91
CA VAL A 116 9.20 -8.97 -0.52
C VAL A 116 10.13 -10.17 -0.25
N PRO A 117 10.30 -11.14 -1.16
CA PRO A 117 11.20 -12.28 -0.95
C PRO A 117 12.65 -11.93 -0.66
N ASN A 118 13.11 -10.73 -1.02
CA ASN A 118 14.46 -10.26 -0.70
C ASN A 118 14.65 -9.94 0.79
N PHE A 119 13.55 -9.73 1.52
CA PHE A 119 13.51 -9.42 2.95
C PHE A 119 12.91 -10.58 3.76
N VAL A 120 11.88 -11.23 3.23
CA VAL A 120 11.14 -12.34 3.83
C VAL A 120 11.13 -13.51 2.85
N PRO A 121 12.16 -14.38 2.84
CA PRO A 121 12.28 -15.46 1.86
C PRO A 121 11.10 -16.43 1.82
N ASP A 122 10.42 -16.63 2.95
CA ASP A 122 9.22 -17.49 3.03
C ASP A 122 8.09 -17.03 2.11
N ALA A 123 8.00 -15.73 1.83
CA ALA A 123 6.95 -15.17 0.97
C ALA A 123 7.08 -15.62 -0.50
N ARG A 124 8.22 -16.17 -0.92
CA ARG A 124 8.44 -16.70 -2.29
C ARG A 124 7.36 -17.66 -2.75
N ILE A 125 6.82 -18.47 -1.83
CA ILE A 125 5.80 -19.47 -2.14
C ILE A 125 4.54 -18.82 -2.74
N LEU A 126 4.21 -17.58 -2.35
CA LEU A 126 3.00 -16.88 -2.80
C LEU A 126 3.08 -16.42 -4.26
N ASP A 127 4.28 -16.39 -4.84
CA ASP A 127 4.52 -15.91 -6.21
C ASP A 127 4.73 -17.06 -7.23
N ILE A 128 4.51 -18.32 -6.81
CA ILE A 128 4.61 -19.49 -7.71
C ILE A 128 3.53 -19.38 -8.80
N PRO A 129 3.90 -19.49 -10.08
CA PRO A 129 2.94 -19.48 -11.16
C PRO A 129 1.88 -20.56 -11.00
N PHE A 130 0.63 -20.23 -11.33
CA PHE A 130 -0.53 -21.13 -11.25
C PHE A 130 -0.76 -21.76 -9.87
N LEU A 131 -0.25 -21.13 -8.79
CA LEU A 131 -0.49 -21.57 -7.41
C LEU A 131 -1.97 -21.43 -7.03
N PHE A 132 -2.53 -20.26 -7.33
CA PHE A 132 -3.93 -19.94 -7.03
C PHE A 132 -4.82 -20.26 -8.24
N ARG A 133 -5.97 -20.89 -7.99
CA ARG A 133 -6.96 -21.21 -9.04
C ARG A 133 -7.55 -19.96 -9.69
N ASP A 134 -7.88 -19.01 -8.84
CA ASP A 134 -8.45 -17.71 -9.20
C ASP A 134 -8.23 -16.71 -8.06
N LYS A 135 -8.70 -15.47 -8.23
CA LYS A 135 -8.56 -14.41 -7.23
C LYS A 135 -9.37 -14.66 -5.95
N LEU A 136 -10.52 -15.34 -6.02
CA LEU A 136 -11.31 -15.66 -4.83
C LEU A 136 -10.60 -16.69 -3.98
N HIS A 137 -10.03 -17.72 -4.60
CA HIS A 137 -9.18 -18.68 -3.93
C HIS A 137 -7.97 -18.00 -3.27
N ALA A 138 -7.28 -17.11 -3.97
CA ALA A 138 -6.14 -16.36 -3.40
C ALA A 138 -6.56 -15.54 -2.17
N ARG A 139 -7.69 -14.85 -2.24
CA ARG A 139 -8.26 -14.09 -1.11
C ARG A 139 -8.59 -15.00 0.08
N ALA A 140 -9.21 -16.16 -0.17
CA ALA A 140 -9.52 -17.13 0.89
C ALA A 140 -8.27 -17.67 1.58
N VAL A 141 -7.20 -17.96 0.82
CA VAL A 141 -5.90 -18.39 1.37
C VAL A 141 -5.28 -17.29 2.24
N LEU A 142 -5.23 -16.07 1.73
CA LEU A 142 -4.53 -14.94 2.37
C LEU A 142 -5.28 -14.40 3.60
N ASP A 143 -6.61 -14.39 3.58
CA ASP A 143 -7.43 -13.97 4.72
C ASP A 143 -7.57 -15.08 5.76
N GLY A 144 -7.31 -16.33 5.39
CA GLY A 144 -7.41 -17.52 6.23
C GLY A 144 -6.16 -17.79 7.08
N ALA A 145 -6.11 -19.00 7.62
CA ALA A 145 -5.03 -19.45 8.51
C ALA A 145 -3.65 -19.39 7.84
N ILE A 146 -3.56 -19.74 6.55
CA ILE A 146 -2.29 -19.74 5.81
C ILE A 146 -1.73 -18.32 5.70
N GLY A 147 -2.55 -17.34 5.37
CA GLY A 147 -2.14 -15.94 5.31
C GLY A 147 -1.73 -15.38 6.67
N GLN A 148 -2.40 -15.80 7.75
CA GLN A 148 -2.03 -15.43 9.13
C GLN A 148 -0.70 -16.06 9.55
N GLU A 149 -0.47 -17.34 9.23
CA GLU A 149 0.82 -18.02 9.45
C GLU A 149 1.94 -17.34 8.67
N MET A 150 1.68 -16.98 7.41
CA MET A 150 2.65 -16.25 6.58
C MET A 150 2.96 -14.87 7.18
N ALA A 151 1.95 -14.11 7.61
CA ALA A 151 2.13 -12.80 8.22
C ALA A 151 3.04 -12.85 9.47
N LYS A 152 2.95 -13.92 10.27
CA LYS A 152 3.85 -14.12 11.43
C LYS A 152 5.32 -14.28 11.04
N LYS A 153 5.61 -14.81 9.84
CA LYS A 153 6.99 -14.95 9.33
C LYS A 153 7.65 -13.61 8.98
N PHE A 154 6.87 -12.55 8.84
CA PHE A 154 7.36 -11.20 8.64
C PHE A 154 7.86 -10.55 9.95
N GLU A 155 7.31 -10.95 11.09
CA GLU A 155 7.60 -10.31 12.37
C GLU A 155 9.10 -10.39 12.77
N PRO A 156 9.79 -11.56 12.69
CA PRO A 156 11.22 -11.63 13.00
C PRO A 156 12.11 -10.87 11.98
N LYS A 157 11.53 -10.42 10.87
CA LYS A 157 12.20 -9.60 9.86
C LYS A 157 11.94 -8.09 10.03
N GLY A 158 11.28 -7.69 11.12
CA GLY A 158 11.02 -6.29 11.46
C GLY A 158 9.73 -5.71 10.88
N PHE A 159 8.84 -6.54 10.36
CA PHE A 159 7.58 -6.10 9.75
C PHE A 159 6.35 -6.62 10.50
N LYS A 160 5.32 -5.80 10.60
CA LYS A 160 3.96 -6.21 10.96
C LYS A 160 3.06 -6.10 9.76
N VAL A 161 2.57 -7.21 9.24
CA VAL A 161 1.53 -7.23 8.20
C VAL A 161 0.20 -6.84 8.84
N LEU A 162 -0.44 -5.80 8.31
CA LEU A 162 -1.73 -5.30 8.82
C LEU A 162 -2.90 -5.91 8.05
N ALA A 163 -2.78 -6.04 6.72
CA ALA A 163 -3.76 -6.73 5.88
C ALA A 163 -3.13 -7.19 4.56
N TRP A 164 -3.65 -8.28 4.02
CA TRP A 164 -3.42 -8.73 2.65
C TRP A 164 -4.39 -8.04 1.71
N MET A 165 -3.91 -7.75 0.50
CA MET A 165 -4.62 -7.07 -0.58
C MET A 165 -4.34 -7.74 -1.93
N ASP A 166 -4.94 -7.22 -2.97
CA ASP A 166 -4.68 -7.65 -4.33
C ASP A 166 -3.78 -6.66 -5.06
N ASN A 167 -2.72 -7.14 -5.65
CA ASN A 167 -2.13 -6.48 -6.81
C ASN A 167 -2.89 -6.91 -8.08
N GLY A 168 -3.23 -8.20 -8.17
CA GLY A 168 -4.14 -8.77 -9.17
C GLY A 168 -3.54 -9.93 -9.98
N VAL A 169 -4.30 -10.39 -10.97
CA VAL A 169 -3.89 -11.45 -11.90
C VAL A 169 -3.01 -10.87 -13.00
N ARG A 170 -1.82 -11.42 -13.16
CA ARG A 170 -0.79 -10.90 -14.06
C ARG A 170 -0.88 -11.47 -15.47
N HIS A 171 -0.63 -10.62 -16.44
CA HIS A 171 -0.71 -10.88 -17.88
C HIS A 171 0.54 -10.38 -18.57
N MET A 172 0.96 -11.03 -19.66
CA MET A 172 2.12 -10.64 -20.46
C MET A 172 1.78 -9.49 -21.41
N THR A 173 2.65 -8.49 -21.52
CA THR A 173 2.55 -7.44 -22.54
C THR A 173 3.85 -7.29 -23.29
N ASN A 174 3.81 -6.91 -24.57
CA ASN A 174 5.00 -6.59 -25.33
C ASN A 174 4.69 -5.67 -26.53
N SER A 175 5.74 -5.10 -27.14
CA SER A 175 5.65 -4.21 -28.30
C SER A 175 5.96 -4.89 -29.64
N LYS A 176 6.23 -6.22 -29.65
CA LYS A 176 6.79 -6.92 -30.80
C LYS A 176 5.81 -7.80 -31.56
N ARG A 177 5.02 -8.62 -30.86
CA ARG A 177 4.17 -9.65 -31.46
C ARG A 177 3.08 -10.17 -30.53
N ASP A 178 2.08 -10.79 -31.12
CA ASP A 178 1.10 -11.58 -30.41
C ASP A 178 1.75 -12.78 -29.70
N VAL A 179 1.32 -13.05 -28.48
CA VAL A 179 1.72 -14.24 -27.73
C VAL A 179 0.49 -15.10 -27.50
N ASN A 180 0.35 -16.15 -28.28
CA ASN A 180 -0.72 -17.15 -28.20
C ASN A 180 -0.26 -18.41 -27.49
N LEU A 181 1.02 -18.76 -27.67
CA LEU A 181 1.66 -19.94 -27.13
C LEU A 181 2.91 -19.58 -26.30
N PRO A 182 3.35 -20.44 -25.37
CA PRO A 182 4.55 -20.18 -24.59
C PRO A 182 5.80 -19.90 -25.43
N ASP A 183 5.94 -20.56 -26.57
CA ASP A 183 7.11 -20.41 -27.45
C ASP A 183 7.15 -19.05 -28.15
N ASP A 184 6.03 -18.31 -28.24
CA ASP A 184 6.00 -16.95 -28.76
C ASP A 184 6.73 -15.96 -27.83
N LEU A 185 6.95 -16.32 -26.56
CA LEU A 185 7.72 -15.53 -25.59
C LEU A 185 9.23 -15.67 -25.77
N LYS A 186 9.69 -16.70 -26.50
CA LYS A 186 11.12 -16.98 -26.61
C LYS A 186 11.90 -15.82 -27.19
N GLY A 187 12.95 -15.41 -26.49
CA GLY A 187 13.85 -14.34 -26.89
C GLY A 187 13.34 -12.92 -26.65
N LEU A 188 12.09 -12.71 -26.22
CA LEU A 188 11.62 -11.41 -25.80
C LEU A 188 12.40 -10.94 -24.56
N LYS A 189 12.91 -9.71 -24.59
CA LYS A 189 13.51 -9.04 -23.43
C LYS A 189 12.38 -8.49 -22.60
N MET A 190 12.12 -9.08 -21.44
CA MET A 190 11.00 -8.65 -20.61
C MET A 190 11.46 -8.21 -19.23
N ARG A 191 10.95 -7.06 -18.82
CA ARG A 191 11.12 -6.63 -17.45
C ARG A 191 10.33 -7.57 -16.53
N THR A 192 10.97 -7.93 -15.42
CA THR A 192 10.34 -8.66 -14.32
C THR A 192 10.47 -7.85 -13.04
N MET A 193 9.67 -8.20 -12.02
CA MET A 193 9.96 -7.74 -10.67
C MET A 193 11.27 -8.37 -10.17
N GLU A 194 11.88 -7.76 -9.16
CA GLU A 194 13.06 -8.27 -8.46
C GLU A 194 12.70 -9.49 -7.60
N ASN A 195 12.18 -10.52 -8.24
CA ASN A 195 11.65 -11.73 -7.62
C ASN A 195 12.30 -12.97 -8.24
N PRO A 196 13.03 -13.79 -7.46
CA PRO A 196 13.75 -14.95 -7.98
C PRO A 196 12.81 -16.03 -8.53
N VAL A 197 11.58 -16.17 -8.00
CA VAL A 197 10.59 -17.12 -8.50
C VAL A 197 10.14 -16.72 -9.90
N HIS A 198 9.81 -15.43 -10.11
CA HIS A 198 9.42 -14.92 -11.43
C HIS A 198 10.56 -15.04 -12.43
N VAL A 199 11.78 -14.67 -12.04
CA VAL A 199 12.96 -14.79 -12.91
C VAL A 199 13.15 -16.24 -13.37
N ALA A 200 13.06 -17.21 -12.46
CA ALA A 200 13.23 -18.63 -12.79
C ALA A 200 12.10 -19.13 -13.70
N ALA A 201 10.85 -18.81 -13.36
CA ALA A 201 9.67 -19.21 -14.12
C ALA A 201 9.66 -18.66 -15.56
N TYR A 202 10.02 -17.37 -15.71
CA TYR A 202 9.99 -16.73 -17.03
C TYR A 202 11.18 -17.15 -17.90
N LYS A 203 12.32 -17.47 -17.32
CA LYS A 203 13.42 -18.13 -18.04
C LYS A 203 13.01 -19.49 -18.61
N ALA A 204 12.18 -20.26 -17.91
CA ALA A 204 11.65 -21.52 -18.42
C ALA A 204 10.73 -21.34 -19.65
N LEU A 205 10.11 -20.17 -19.82
CA LEU A 205 9.40 -19.77 -21.03
C LEU A 205 10.31 -19.28 -22.17
N GLY A 206 11.63 -19.23 -21.96
CA GLY A 206 12.58 -18.72 -22.93
C GLY A 206 12.69 -17.19 -22.98
N ILE A 207 12.15 -16.50 -21.99
CA ILE A 207 12.20 -15.04 -21.85
C ILE A 207 13.61 -14.62 -21.40
N VAL A 208 14.14 -13.54 -21.98
CA VAL A 208 15.31 -12.83 -21.49
C VAL A 208 14.85 -11.85 -20.40
N THR A 209 14.99 -12.25 -19.13
CA THR A 209 14.47 -11.51 -17.98
C THR A 209 15.40 -10.37 -17.57
N THR A 210 14.81 -9.20 -17.30
CA THR A 210 15.52 -8.00 -16.81
C THR A 210 14.83 -7.53 -15.53
N PRO A 211 15.27 -7.94 -14.34
CA PRO A 211 14.75 -7.43 -13.07
C PRO A 211 14.97 -5.91 -12.98
N MET A 212 13.90 -5.17 -12.60
CA MET A 212 13.93 -3.70 -12.60
C MET A 212 12.85 -3.15 -11.66
N ALA A 213 13.15 -2.07 -10.94
CA ALA A 213 12.19 -1.38 -10.10
C ALA A 213 11.02 -0.80 -10.91
N PHE A 214 9.81 -0.77 -10.34
CA PHE A 214 8.61 -0.38 -11.08
C PHE A 214 8.66 1.05 -11.65
N PRO A 215 9.20 2.08 -10.96
CA PRO A 215 9.27 3.45 -11.51
C PRO A 215 10.07 3.57 -12.82
N GLU A 216 10.97 2.64 -13.09
CA GLU A 216 11.82 2.67 -14.29
C GLU A 216 11.14 2.04 -15.53
N VAL A 217 10.07 1.24 -15.32
CA VAL A 217 9.51 0.35 -16.35
C VAL A 217 8.96 1.12 -17.55
N PHE A 218 8.20 2.20 -17.33
CA PHE A 218 7.62 2.97 -18.43
C PHE A 218 8.70 3.49 -19.38
N THR A 219 9.75 4.09 -18.84
CA THR A 219 10.88 4.64 -19.61
C THR A 219 11.64 3.52 -20.34
N ALA A 220 11.88 2.38 -19.69
CA ALA A 220 12.56 1.24 -20.32
C ALA A 220 11.75 0.64 -21.48
N LEU A 221 10.41 0.57 -21.36
CA LEU A 221 9.51 0.16 -22.44
C LEU A 221 9.50 1.18 -23.59
N GLN A 222 9.42 2.47 -23.26
CA GLN A 222 9.40 3.56 -24.22
C GLN A 222 10.68 3.62 -25.05
N GLN A 223 11.82 3.41 -24.41
CA GLN A 223 13.14 3.40 -25.07
C GLN A 223 13.46 2.08 -25.77
N GLY A 224 12.64 1.03 -25.59
CA GLY A 224 12.88 -0.28 -26.15
C GLY A 224 14.06 -1.03 -25.51
N THR A 225 14.51 -0.63 -24.31
CA THR A 225 15.50 -1.36 -23.51
C THR A 225 14.97 -2.75 -23.16
N VAL A 226 13.68 -2.86 -22.91
CA VAL A 226 12.92 -4.10 -22.82
C VAL A 226 11.78 -4.08 -23.81
N ASP A 227 11.42 -5.27 -24.34
CA ASP A 227 10.34 -5.42 -25.32
C ASP A 227 8.97 -5.45 -24.64
N GLY A 228 8.93 -5.88 -23.38
CA GLY A 228 7.69 -6.07 -22.64
C GLY A 228 7.87 -6.17 -21.14
N GLN A 229 6.74 -6.38 -20.48
CA GLN A 229 6.63 -6.58 -19.04
C GLN A 229 5.42 -7.49 -18.75
N GLU A 230 5.13 -7.78 -17.50
CA GLU A 230 3.94 -8.48 -17.07
C GLU A 230 3.37 -7.84 -15.81
N ASN A 231 2.07 -7.63 -15.77
CA ASN A 231 1.34 -7.02 -14.67
C ASN A 231 -0.17 -7.31 -14.77
N PRO A 232 -0.94 -7.05 -13.69
CA PRO A 232 -2.39 -7.03 -13.75
C PRO A 232 -2.94 -5.91 -14.65
N LEU A 233 -4.16 -6.10 -15.17
CA LEU A 233 -4.83 -5.09 -15.99
C LEU A 233 -4.94 -3.74 -15.26
N SER A 234 -5.26 -3.76 -13.96
CA SER A 234 -5.32 -2.56 -13.12
C SER A 234 -4.01 -1.76 -13.12
N VAL A 235 -2.86 -2.46 -13.08
CA VAL A 235 -1.52 -1.84 -13.15
C VAL A 235 -1.22 -1.34 -14.55
N ILE A 236 -1.51 -2.16 -15.59
CA ILE A 236 -1.26 -1.80 -17.00
C ILE A 236 -1.98 -0.49 -17.35
N MET A 237 -3.25 -0.36 -16.93
CA MET A 237 -4.04 0.85 -17.15
C MET A 237 -3.52 2.04 -16.34
N ALA A 238 -3.29 1.86 -15.03
CA ALA A 238 -2.87 2.95 -14.15
C ALA A 238 -1.48 3.50 -14.49
N ALA A 239 -0.57 2.62 -14.95
CA ALA A 239 0.78 2.98 -15.41
C ALA A 239 0.81 3.43 -16.88
N LYS A 240 -0.34 3.45 -17.58
CA LYS A 240 -0.47 3.85 -18.98
C LYS A 240 0.44 3.06 -19.92
N PHE A 241 0.62 1.76 -19.65
CA PHE A 241 1.46 0.92 -20.50
C PHE A 241 0.85 0.71 -21.89
N ASP A 242 -0.44 0.97 -22.08
CA ASP A 242 -1.10 1.06 -23.37
C ASP A 242 -0.43 2.04 -24.33
N GLN A 243 0.30 3.05 -23.84
CA GLN A 243 1.05 4.01 -24.67
C GLN A 243 2.36 3.45 -25.24
N VAL A 244 2.91 2.41 -24.60
CA VAL A 244 4.24 1.86 -24.93
C VAL A 244 4.22 0.35 -25.20
N GLN A 245 3.06 -0.30 -25.09
CA GLN A 245 2.87 -1.73 -25.37
C GLN A 245 1.74 -1.93 -26.38
N LYS A 246 1.97 -2.79 -27.37
CA LYS A 246 1.04 -3.03 -28.47
C LYS A 246 0.20 -4.29 -28.32
N HIS A 247 0.69 -5.27 -27.57
CA HIS A 247 0.10 -6.60 -27.42
C HIS A 247 -0.04 -6.93 -25.94
N VAL A 248 -1.19 -7.42 -25.54
CA VAL A 248 -1.48 -7.96 -24.20
C VAL A 248 -2.05 -9.34 -24.34
N SER A 249 -1.42 -10.34 -23.73
CA SER A 249 -1.88 -11.73 -23.72
C SER A 249 -2.35 -12.09 -22.32
N LEU A 250 -3.62 -12.46 -22.19
CA LEU A 250 -4.28 -12.72 -20.89
C LEU A 250 -3.87 -14.07 -20.30
N THR A 251 -2.58 -14.26 -20.11
CA THR A 251 -1.97 -15.50 -19.63
C THR A 251 -2.43 -15.91 -18.24
N GLY A 252 -2.72 -14.94 -17.35
CA GLY A 252 -3.17 -15.22 -15.98
C GLY A 252 -2.23 -16.15 -15.21
N HIS A 253 -0.94 -16.05 -15.48
CA HIS A 253 0.08 -16.99 -15.04
C HIS A 253 0.44 -16.86 -13.56
N VAL A 254 0.18 -15.70 -12.94
CA VAL A 254 0.41 -15.44 -11.50
C VAL A 254 -0.73 -14.59 -10.96
N PHE A 255 -1.28 -14.95 -9.81
CA PHE A 255 -1.96 -14.00 -8.94
C PHE A 255 -0.90 -13.37 -8.03
N SER A 256 -0.78 -12.07 -8.05
CA SER A 256 0.17 -11.31 -7.24
C SER A 256 -0.57 -10.71 -6.04
N PRO A 257 -0.31 -11.16 -4.82
CA PRO A 257 -0.80 -10.48 -3.63
C PRO A 257 -0.16 -9.10 -3.47
N ALA A 258 -0.85 -8.25 -2.68
CA ALA A 258 -0.29 -7.05 -2.11
C ALA A 258 -0.56 -7.04 -0.60
N LEU A 259 0.13 -6.17 0.12
CA LEU A 259 -0.04 -6.06 1.56
C LEU A 259 0.30 -4.66 2.08
N ILE A 260 -0.44 -4.22 3.10
CA ILE A 260 0.01 -3.13 3.95
C ILE A 260 0.85 -3.73 5.08
N MET A 261 2.06 -3.23 5.24
CA MET A 261 2.92 -3.59 6.37
C MET A 261 3.50 -2.35 7.04
N MET A 262 3.76 -2.49 8.34
CA MET A 262 4.29 -1.46 9.22
C MET A 262 5.60 -1.93 9.83
N ASN A 263 6.47 -0.99 10.21
CA ASN A 263 7.61 -1.29 11.06
C ASN A 263 7.15 -1.93 12.37
N LYS A 264 7.65 -3.15 12.64
CA LYS A 264 7.23 -3.95 13.80
C LYS A 264 7.48 -3.24 15.14
N ALA A 265 8.66 -2.64 15.30
CA ALA A 265 9.01 -1.97 16.54
C ALA A 265 8.15 -0.71 16.79
N MET A 266 7.73 0.00 15.74
CA MET A 266 6.77 1.08 15.86
C MET A 266 5.38 0.56 16.23
N PHE A 267 4.93 -0.52 15.60
CA PHE A 267 3.63 -1.15 15.90
C PHE A 267 3.56 -1.64 17.34
N ASP A 268 4.60 -2.30 17.84
CA ASP A 268 4.63 -2.86 19.20
C ASP A 268 4.61 -1.80 20.32
N LYS A 269 5.03 -0.56 20.01
CA LYS A 269 4.96 0.57 20.95
C LYS A 269 3.56 1.18 21.08
N LEU A 270 2.64 0.82 20.19
CA LEU A 270 1.26 1.32 20.23
C LEU A 270 0.46 0.59 21.30
N GLY A 271 -0.47 1.29 21.92
CA GLY A 271 -1.48 0.67 22.78
C GLY A 271 -2.40 -0.27 22.00
N ALA A 272 -3.04 -1.21 22.68
CA ALA A 272 -3.90 -2.24 22.06
C ALA A 272 -5.01 -1.64 21.18
N ASP A 273 -5.62 -0.53 21.60
CA ASP A 273 -6.68 0.14 20.84
C ASP A 273 -6.14 0.76 19.54
N ASP A 274 -4.92 1.32 19.56
CA ASP A 274 -4.30 1.89 18.38
C ASP A 274 -3.80 0.80 17.41
N GLN A 275 -3.26 -0.30 17.94
CA GLN A 275 -2.95 -1.48 17.14
C GLN A 275 -4.19 -2.01 16.41
N LYS A 276 -5.31 -2.12 17.15
CA LYS A 276 -6.59 -2.53 16.59
C LYS A 276 -7.09 -1.55 15.53
N LEU A 277 -7.00 -0.24 15.79
CA LEU A 277 -7.38 0.81 14.84
C LEU A 277 -6.63 0.65 13.51
N LEU A 278 -5.31 0.47 13.54
CA LEU A 278 -4.49 0.32 12.33
C LEU A 278 -4.84 -0.97 11.55
N ILE A 279 -5.07 -2.08 12.26
CA ILE A 279 -5.49 -3.34 11.64
C ILE A 279 -6.87 -3.20 11.00
N ASP A 280 -7.83 -2.60 11.69
CA ASP A 280 -9.18 -2.39 11.16
C ASP A 280 -9.19 -1.43 9.96
N ALA A 281 -8.38 -0.37 10.00
CA ALA A 281 -8.18 0.54 8.87
C ALA A 281 -7.58 -0.19 7.66
N ALA A 282 -6.59 -1.05 7.88
CA ALA A 282 -5.97 -1.83 6.80
C ALA A 282 -6.96 -2.84 6.18
N LYS A 283 -7.82 -3.47 6.99
CA LYS A 283 -8.88 -4.35 6.49
C LYS A 283 -9.93 -3.60 5.66
N ALA A 284 -10.36 -2.41 6.11
CA ALA A 284 -11.27 -1.56 5.33
C ALA A 284 -10.63 -1.15 4.00
N SER A 285 -9.38 -0.76 4.02
CA SER A 285 -8.56 -0.44 2.86
C SER A 285 -8.45 -1.63 1.88
N ALA A 286 -8.32 -2.86 2.39
CA ALA A 286 -8.27 -4.06 1.56
C ALA A 286 -9.57 -4.30 0.78
N LEU A 287 -10.72 -4.00 1.36
CA LEU A 287 -12.01 -4.09 0.66
C LEU A 287 -12.10 -3.10 -0.49
N VAL A 288 -11.66 -1.85 -0.28
CA VAL A 288 -11.62 -0.82 -1.33
C VAL A 288 -10.63 -1.20 -2.45
N ASN A 289 -9.45 -1.70 -2.08
CA ASN A 289 -8.46 -2.20 -3.03
C ASN A 289 -9.04 -3.30 -3.94
N ARG A 290 -9.63 -4.35 -3.35
CA ARG A 290 -10.20 -5.51 -4.07
C ARG A 290 -11.37 -5.09 -4.97
N ALA A 291 -12.26 -4.23 -4.49
CA ALA A 291 -13.36 -3.70 -5.30
C ALA A 291 -12.82 -2.94 -6.52
N ARG A 292 -11.75 -2.17 -6.35
CA ARG A 292 -11.12 -1.45 -7.46
C ARG A 292 -10.43 -2.40 -8.44
N VAL A 293 -9.71 -3.44 -7.98
CA VAL A 293 -9.13 -4.46 -8.85
C VAL A 293 -10.22 -5.19 -9.64
N ASP A 294 -11.33 -5.57 -8.99
CA ASP A 294 -12.45 -6.23 -9.66
C ASP A 294 -13.09 -5.36 -10.74
N ALA A 295 -13.26 -4.06 -10.46
CA ALA A 295 -13.79 -3.10 -11.43
C ALA A 295 -12.81 -2.86 -12.60
N ASP A 296 -11.51 -2.81 -12.33
CA ASP A 296 -10.49 -2.62 -13.35
C ASP A 296 -10.33 -3.88 -14.23
N ASP A 297 -10.41 -5.09 -13.66
CA ASP A 297 -10.41 -6.35 -14.43
C ASP A 297 -11.62 -6.42 -15.37
N ALA A 298 -12.81 -6.01 -14.90
CA ALA A 298 -14.04 -6.10 -15.68
C ALA A 298 -14.03 -5.21 -16.94
N LYS A 299 -13.35 -4.08 -16.93
CA LYS A 299 -13.30 -3.13 -18.05
C LYS A 299 -11.96 -3.08 -18.77
N GLY A 300 -10.93 -3.72 -18.21
CA GLY A 300 -9.54 -3.56 -18.67
C GLY A 300 -9.31 -4.02 -20.12
N VAL A 301 -9.95 -5.10 -20.54
CA VAL A 301 -9.85 -5.60 -21.92
C VAL A 301 -10.45 -4.60 -22.92
N GLU A 302 -11.66 -4.11 -22.65
CA GLU A 302 -12.31 -3.11 -23.50
C GLU A 302 -11.51 -1.82 -23.55
N TYR A 303 -11.04 -1.34 -22.39
CA TYR A 303 -10.19 -0.16 -22.30
C TYR A 303 -8.94 -0.32 -23.19
N LEU A 304 -8.19 -1.40 -23.06
CA LEU A 304 -6.97 -1.62 -23.86
C LEU A 304 -7.27 -1.69 -25.36
N ARG A 305 -8.33 -2.38 -25.77
CA ARG A 305 -8.77 -2.41 -27.17
C ARG A 305 -9.14 -1.01 -27.67
N SER A 306 -9.80 -0.19 -26.87
CA SER A 306 -10.14 1.20 -27.22
C SER A 306 -8.91 2.10 -27.39
N LYS A 307 -7.76 1.71 -26.80
CA LYS A 307 -6.45 2.37 -26.96
C LYS A 307 -5.63 1.83 -28.14
N GLY A 308 -6.19 0.91 -28.92
CA GLY A 308 -5.51 0.30 -30.06
C GLY A 308 -4.53 -0.81 -29.69
N VAL A 309 -4.62 -1.35 -28.48
CA VAL A 309 -3.81 -2.50 -28.04
C VAL A 309 -4.48 -3.79 -28.50
N THR A 310 -3.71 -4.68 -29.14
CA THR A 310 -4.17 -6.03 -29.46
C THR A 310 -4.24 -6.85 -28.18
N VAL A 311 -5.45 -7.34 -27.83
CA VAL A 311 -5.64 -8.19 -26.65
C VAL A 311 -5.97 -9.60 -27.07
N ILE A 312 -5.10 -10.54 -26.70
CA ILE A 312 -5.24 -11.98 -26.91
C ILE A 312 -5.84 -12.56 -25.63
N ASP A 313 -7.12 -12.93 -25.69
CA ASP A 313 -7.90 -13.42 -24.54
C ASP A 313 -8.16 -14.94 -24.58
N ASN A 314 -7.99 -15.58 -25.73
CA ASN A 314 -8.14 -17.04 -25.87
C ASN A 314 -6.78 -17.74 -25.66
N ILE A 315 -6.28 -17.71 -24.42
CA ILE A 315 -5.00 -18.32 -24.04
C ILE A 315 -5.23 -19.68 -23.39
N ASP A 316 -4.60 -20.72 -23.94
CA ASP A 316 -4.51 -22.04 -23.31
C ASP A 316 -3.47 -22.00 -22.16
N LYS A 317 -3.95 -21.68 -20.97
CA LYS A 317 -3.10 -21.58 -19.76
C LYS A 317 -2.40 -22.89 -19.41
N ALA A 318 -2.98 -24.04 -19.78
CA ALA A 318 -2.38 -25.34 -19.52
C ALA A 318 -1.06 -25.53 -20.29
N LYS A 319 -0.94 -24.98 -21.49
CA LYS A 319 0.31 -25.00 -22.27
C LYS A 319 1.41 -24.19 -21.57
N PHE A 320 1.07 -23.03 -21.00
CA PHE A 320 2.01 -22.23 -20.24
C PHE A 320 2.45 -22.95 -18.96
N ALA A 321 1.52 -23.53 -18.22
CA ALA A 321 1.83 -24.34 -17.04
C ALA A 321 2.72 -25.55 -17.39
N ALA A 322 2.41 -26.28 -18.48
CA ALA A 322 3.21 -27.41 -18.94
C ALA A 322 4.65 -27.00 -19.30
N LYS A 323 4.83 -25.83 -19.94
CA LYS A 323 6.16 -25.32 -20.28
C LYS A 323 6.98 -24.95 -19.02
N MET A 324 6.32 -24.54 -17.94
CA MET A 324 6.94 -24.23 -16.65
C MET A 324 7.08 -25.47 -15.74
N ALA A 325 6.57 -26.65 -16.11
CA ALA A 325 6.54 -27.84 -15.26
C ALA A 325 7.90 -28.17 -14.60
N PRO A 326 9.06 -28.09 -15.30
CA PRO A 326 10.35 -28.39 -14.68
C PRO A 326 10.67 -27.45 -13.50
N VAL A 327 10.47 -26.14 -13.66
CA VAL A 327 10.73 -25.15 -12.60
C VAL A 327 9.70 -25.22 -11.50
N LEU A 328 8.45 -25.58 -11.79
CA LEU A 328 7.43 -25.81 -10.76
C LEU A 328 7.80 -27.01 -9.88
N ALA A 329 8.36 -28.09 -10.46
CA ALA A 329 8.87 -29.22 -9.70
C ALA A 329 10.05 -28.83 -8.78
N ASP A 330 10.90 -27.90 -9.21
CA ASP A 330 11.98 -27.38 -8.36
C ASP A 330 11.42 -26.50 -7.22
N PHE A 331 10.37 -25.73 -7.45
CA PHE A 331 9.67 -25.02 -6.39
C PHE A 331 9.01 -25.98 -5.39
N GLU A 332 8.45 -27.09 -5.84
CA GLU A 332 7.91 -28.12 -4.92
C GLU A 332 8.99 -28.71 -4.02
N LYS A 333 10.20 -28.94 -4.53
CA LYS A 333 11.36 -29.37 -3.72
C LYS A 333 11.78 -28.28 -2.74
N GLN A 334 11.79 -27.01 -3.18
CA GLN A 334 12.28 -25.88 -2.40
C GLN A 334 11.32 -25.51 -1.24
N PHE A 335 10.02 -25.46 -1.51
CA PHE A 335 9.01 -24.97 -0.56
C PHE A 335 8.27 -26.09 0.17
N GLY A 336 8.46 -27.33 -0.25
CA GLY A 336 7.74 -28.50 0.24
C GLY A 336 6.39 -28.69 -0.48
N LYS A 337 6.20 -29.87 -1.07
CA LYS A 337 4.97 -30.20 -1.77
C LYS A 337 3.73 -30.02 -0.87
N ASP A 338 3.81 -30.45 0.38
CA ASP A 338 2.70 -30.36 1.33
C ASP A 338 2.29 -28.90 1.60
N ASN A 339 3.23 -27.96 1.67
CA ASN A 339 2.93 -26.53 1.84
C ASN A 339 2.21 -25.97 0.60
N ILE A 340 2.64 -26.34 -0.59
CA ILE A 340 2.01 -25.93 -1.85
C ILE A 340 0.60 -26.55 -1.94
N ASP A 341 0.45 -27.83 -1.62
CA ASP A 341 -0.83 -28.54 -1.65
C ASP A 341 -1.81 -27.96 -0.58
N ARG A 342 -1.33 -27.59 0.59
CA ARG A 342 -2.15 -26.86 1.59
C ARG A 342 -2.76 -25.60 1.00
N ILE A 343 -1.97 -24.82 0.25
CA ILE A 343 -2.46 -23.61 -0.40
C ILE A 343 -3.48 -23.97 -1.47
N ARG A 344 -3.16 -24.90 -2.39
CA ARG A 344 -4.02 -25.30 -3.49
C ARG A 344 -5.37 -25.89 -3.05
N ASN A 345 -5.41 -26.54 -1.88
CA ASN A 345 -6.59 -27.25 -1.37
C ASN A 345 -7.53 -26.37 -0.53
N VAL A 346 -7.23 -25.11 -0.30
CA VAL A 346 -8.16 -24.16 0.34
C VAL A 346 -9.42 -24.06 -0.54
N LYS A 347 -10.61 -24.19 0.10
CA LYS A 347 -11.92 -24.14 -0.59
C LYS A 347 -12.40 -22.71 -0.77
#